data_a6718168687a0f93cad341f02898b0c2
#
_entry.id   a6718168687a0f93cad341f02898b0c2
#
_cell.length_a   1.000
_cell.length_b   1.000
_cell.length_c   1.000
_cell.angle_alpha   90.00
_cell.angle_beta   90.00
_cell.angle_gamma   90.00
#
_symmetry.space_group_name_H-M   'P 1'
#
loop_
_entity.id
_entity.type
_entity.pdbx_description
1 polymer ?
#
loop_
_entity_poly.entity_id
_entity_poly.type
_entity_poly.pdbx_seq_one_letter_code
_entity_poly.pdbx_strand_id
1 'polypeptide(L)'
;MPLCVALLVGIALSCGEITEEEMVCEESVARLEVCCPEIDPRRINCVHAQSCNAELVPVLTSKASACLADTSCADLKSRGSCERIRDLSFEPYQFQSRPAIEAEVCR
;
A
#
# COMPACT_ATOMS: atom_id res chain seq x y z
N MET A 1 26.96 27.67 3.76
CA MET A 1 26.90 27.91 2.33
C MET A 1 25.55 27.47 1.79
N PRO A 2 24.69 28.39 1.43
CA PRO A 2 23.35 28.04 1.00
C PRO A 2 23.31 27.22 -0.29
N LEU A 3 24.32 27.34 -1.14
CA LEU A 3 24.38 26.60 -2.39
C LEU A 3 24.49 25.10 -2.23
N CYS A 4 25.21 24.64 -1.20
CA CYS A 4 25.38 23.21 -0.96
C CYS A 4 24.06 22.57 -0.47
N VAL A 5 23.28 23.30 0.30
CA VAL A 5 22.00 22.81 0.81
C VAL A 5 21.01 22.66 -0.34
N ALA A 6 20.97 23.61 -1.24
CA ALA A 6 20.09 23.55 -2.39
C ALA A 6 20.40 22.35 -3.29
N LEU A 7 21.67 22.03 -3.48
CA LEU A 7 22.08 20.87 -4.27
C LEU A 7 21.65 19.56 -3.61
N LEU A 8 21.77 19.45 -2.29
CA LEU A 8 21.35 18.26 -1.57
C LEU A 8 19.85 18.01 -1.70
N VAL A 9 19.05 19.06 -1.61
CA VAL A 9 17.61 18.95 -1.79
C VAL A 9 17.27 18.48 -3.20
N GLY A 10 17.94 19.01 -4.21
CA GLY A 10 17.72 18.59 -5.59
C GLY A 10 18.03 17.12 -5.81
N ILE A 11 19.12 16.62 -5.21
CA ILE A 11 19.49 15.21 -5.32
C ILE A 11 18.46 14.32 -4.62
N ALA A 12 17.97 14.72 -3.47
CA ALA A 12 16.99 13.95 -2.70
C ALA A 12 15.68 13.75 -3.45
N LEU A 13 15.32 14.66 -4.34
CA LEU A 13 14.09 14.58 -5.10
C LEU A 13 14.19 13.71 -6.36
N SER A 14 15.38 13.22 -6.68
CA SER A 14 15.57 12.54 -7.96
C SER A 14 14.99 11.13 -8.02
N CYS A 15 15.02 10.36 -6.94
CA CYS A 15 14.65 8.95 -6.99
C CYS A 15 14.05 8.37 -5.71
N GLY A 16 14.12 9.04 -4.61
CA GLY A 16 13.66 8.51 -3.32
C GLY A 16 12.39 9.15 -2.80
N GLU A 17 11.63 9.80 -3.68
CA GLU A 17 10.44 10.53 -3.28
C GLU A 17 9.29 9.59 -2.97
N ILE A 18 8.66 9.78 -1.81
CA ILE A 18 7.46 9.03 -1.43
C ILE A 18 6.28 9.62 -2.18
N THR A 19 5.57 8.79 -2.93
CA THR A 19 4.39 9.22 -3.67
C THR A 19 3.18 9.27 -2.74
N GLU A 20 2.17 10.02 -3.16
CA GLU A 20 0.90 10.05 -2.45
C GLU A 20 0.27 8.66 -2.39
N GLU A 21 0.38 7.90 -3.45
CA GLU A 21 -0.14 6.54 -3.52
C GLU A 21 0.51 5.62 -2.48
N GLU A 22 1.82 5.74 -2.27
CA GLU A 22 2.51 5.01 -1.21
C GLU A 22 2.02 5.43 0.18
N MET A 23 1.81 6.71 0.39
CA MET A 23 1.35 7.22 1.68
C MET A 23 -0.03 6.69 2.02
N VAL A 24 -0.96 6.72 1.08
CA VAL A 24 -2.31 6.20 1.34
C VAL A 24 -2.30 4.68 1.50
N CYS A 25 -1.41 3.97 0.81
CA CYS A 25 -1.21 2.55 1.01
C CYS A 25 -0.76 2.25 2.45
N GLU A 26 0.23 3.01 2.95
CA GLU A 26 0.73 2.82 4.32
C GLU A 26 -0.35 3.10 5.36
N GLU A 27 -1.17 4.11 5.15
CA GLU A 27 -2.29 4.40 6.04
C GLU A 27 -3.30 3.25 6.04
N SER A 28 -3.56 2.67 4.87
CA SER A 28 -4.49 1.55 4.72
C SER A 28 -3.95 0.29 5.37
N VAL A 29 -2.65 0.04 5.27
CA VAL A 29 -2.01 -1.10 5.94
C VAL A 29 -2.13 -0.96 7.46
N ALA A 30 -1.92 0.25 7.98
CA ALA A 30 -2.09 0.51 9.40
C ALA A 30 -3.52 0.22 9.86
N ARG A 31 -4.51 0.57 9.05
CA ARG A 31 -5.90 0.27 9.33
C ARG A 31 -6.19 -1.23 9.29
N LEU A 32 -5.66 -1.93 8.28
CA LEU A 32 -5.80 -3.38 8.19
C LEU A 32 -5.18 -4.08 9.38
N GLU A 33 -4.05 -3.59 9.86
CA GLU A 33 -3.39 -4.14 11.05
C GLU A 33 -4.30 -4.12 12.26
N VAL A 34 -5.07 -3.03 12.42
CA VAL A 34 -6.02 -2.90 13.52
C VAL A 34 -7.27 -3.75 13.30
N CYS A 35 -7.84 -3.71 12.08
CA CYS A 35 -9.10 -4.38 11.77
C CYS A 35 -8.94 -5.90 11.56
N CYS A 36 -7.81 -6.31 11.01
CA CYS A 36 -7.56 -7.69 10.58
C CYS A 36 -6.25 -8.19 11.16
N PRO A 37 -6.22 -8.59 12.46
CA PRO A 37 -4.96 -9.04 13.08
C PRO A 37 -4.32 -10.25 12.41
N GLU A 38 -5.08 -11.01 11.64
CA GLU A 38 -4.57 -12.17 10.90
C GLU A 38 -3.70 -11.78 9.70
N ILE A 39 -3.73 -10.52 9.27
CA ILE A 39 -2.91 -10.04 8.17
C ILE A 39 -1.57 -9.56 8.73
N ASP A 40 -0.47 -10.05 8.17
CA ASP A 40 0.85 -9.52 8.49
C ASP A 40 1.08 -8.26 7.64
N PRO A 41 1.16 -7.08 8.26
CA PRO A 41 1.31 -5.84 7.51
C PRO A 41 2.61 -5.79 6.70
N ARG A 42 3.63 -6.55 7.11
CA ARG A 42 4.90 -6.60 6.39
C ARG A 42 4.78 -7.30 5.04
N ARG A 43 3.70 -8.03 4.81
CA ARG A 43 3.47 -8.71 3.54
C ARG A 43 2.81 -7.82 2.50
N ILE A 44 2.29 -6.69 2.90
CA ILE A 44 1.68 -5.75 1.96
C ILE A 44 2.69 -4.70 1.56
N ASN A 45 3.08 -4.73 0.30
CA ASN A 45 4.14 -3.86 -0.21
C ASN A 45 3.57 -2.53 -0.67
N CYS A 46 3.87 -1.49 0.10
CA CYS A 46 3.55 -0.11 -0.28
C CYS A 46 4.76 0.63 -0.86
N VAL A 47 5.88 -0.06 -0.95
CA VAL A 47 7.14 0.56 -1.35
C VAL A 47 7.32 0.42 -2.86
N HIS A 48 7.69 1.51 -3.50
CA HIS A 48 8.08 1.49 -4.90
C HIS A 48 9.39 0.74 -5.11
N ALA A 49 9.66 0.41 -6.36
CA ALA A 49 10.93 -0.16 -6.74
C ALA A 49 12.08 0.72 -6.26
N GLN A 50 13.15 0.08 -5.86
CA GLN A 50 14.35 0.76 -5.43
C GLN A 50 15.09 1.44 -6.59
N SER A 51 14.74 1.09 -7.82
CA SER A 51 15.33 1.67 -9.03
C SER A 51 14.40 2.72 -9.62
N CYS A 52 14.95 3.85 -10.02
CA CYS A 52 14.18 4.90 -10.69
C CYS A 52 13.57 4.46 -12.01
N ASN A 53 14.04 3.38 -12.59
CA ASN A 53 13.58 2.86 -13.87
C ASN A 53 12.46 1.82 -13.75
N ALA A 54 12.17 1.36 -12.56
CA ALA A 54 11.17 0.33 -12.36
C ALA A 54 9.82 0.93 -11.98
N GLU A 55 8.79 0.55 -12.71
CA GLU A 55 7.43 0.98 -12.42
C GLU A 55 6.76 -0.02 -11.50
N LEU A 56 7.09 0.02 -10.22
CA LEU A 56 6.37 -0.74 -9.23
C LEU A 56 5.45 0.20 -8.48
N VAL A 57 4.24 -0.24 -8.29
CA VAL A 57 3.22 0.53 -7.58
C VAL A 57 2.81 -0.25 -6.33
N PRO A 58 2.27 0.44 -5.32
CA PRO A 58 1.82 -0.24 -4.11
C PRO A 58 0.78 -1.32 -4.40
N VAL A 59 0.78 -2.37 -3.59
CA VAL A 59 -0.20 -3.46 -3.70
C VAL A 59 -1.62 -2.94 -3.51
N LEU A 60 -1.80 -1.99 -2.61
CA LEU A 60 -3.09 -1.32 -2.46
C LEU A 60 -3.15 -0.12 -3.38
N THR A 61 -4.09 -0.17 -4.33
CA THR A 61 -4.33 0.96 -5.23
C THR A 61 -4.96 2.11 -4.45
N SER A 62 -4.93 3.31 -5.02
CA SER A 62 -5.61 4.47 -4.42
C SER A 62 -7.09 4.18 -4.23
N LYS A 63 -7.71 3.48 -5.17
CA LYS A 63 -9.11 3.09 -5.07
C LYS A 63 -9.34 2.11 -3.92
N ALA A 64 -8.49 1.09 -3.78
CA ALA A 64 -8.57 0.13 -2.69
C ALA A 64 -8.43 0.85 -1.34
N SER A 65 -7.49 1.78 -1.25
CA SER A 65 -7.27 2.56 -0.03
C SER A 65 -8.50 3.40 0.33
N ALA A 66 -9.13 4.02 -0.66
CA ALA A 66 -10.36 4.79 -0.44
C ALA A 66 -11.50 3.89 0.04
N CYS A 67 -11.66 2.72 -0.57
CA CYS A 67 -12.66 1.76 -0.15
C CYS A 67 -12.43 1.28 1.29
N LEU A 68 -11.18 1.03 1.66
CA LEU A 68 -10.84 0.64 3.03
C LEU A 68 -11.18 1.73 4.03
N ALA A 69 -10.93 2.99 3.68
CA ALA A 69 -11.24 4.12 4.54
C ALA A 69 -12.75 4.21 4.82
N ASP A 70 -13.57 3.78 3.86
CA ASP A 70 -15.02 3.85 3.97
C ASP A 70 -15.65 2.56 4.53
N THR A 71 -14.86 1.53 4.79
CA THR A 71 -15.36 0.24 5.26
C THR A 71 -15.03 0.07 6.75
N SER A 72 -16.02 -0.31 7.55
CA SER A 72 -15.81 -0.55 8.97
C SER A 72 -15.03 -1.85 9.21
N CYS A 73 -14.36 -1.95 10.35
CA CYS A 73 -13.71 -3.20 10.76
C CYS A 73 -14.72 -4.34 10.85
N ALA A 74 -15.92 -4.06 11.37
CA ALA A 74 -16.96 -5.07 11.49
C ALA A 74 -17.36 -5.62 10.12
N ASP A 75 -17.49 -4.75 9.12
CA ASP A 75 -17.84 -5.16 7.76
C ASP A 75 -16.75 -5.99 7.12
N LEU A 76 -15.48 -5.60 7.30
CA LEU A 76 -14.35 -6.38 6.79
C LEU A 76 -14.36 -7.80 7.37
N LYS A 77 -14.62 -7.92 8.65
CA LYS A 77 -14.67 -9.22 9.31
C LYS A 77 -15.87 -10.03 8.88
N SER A 78 -17.06 -9.43 8.86
CA SER A 78 -18.31 -10.15 8.55
C SER A 78 -18.35 -10.64 7.12
N ARG A 79 -17.69 -9.93 6.19
CA ARG A 79 -17.61 -10.35 4.78
C ARG A 79 -16.52 -11.37 4.52
N GLY A 80 -15.70 -11.70 5.52
CA GLY A 80 -14.55 -12.57 5.35
C GLY A 80 -13.43 -11.93 4.54
N SER A 81 -13.44 -10.60 4.41
CA SER A 81 -12.42 -9.87 3.64
C SER A 81 -11.05 -9.99 4.27
N CYS A 82 -10.96 -10.01 5.60
CA CYS A 82 -9.67 -10.14 6.28
C CYS A 82 -8.94 -11.40 5.86
N GLU A 83 -9.61 -12.56 5.83
CA GLU A 83 -8.99 -13.81 5.44
C GLU A 83 -8.61 -13.82 3.96
N ARG A 84 -9.46 -13.30 3.10
CA ARG A 84 -9.17 -13.26 1.66
C ARG A 84 -8.00 -12.33 1.33
N ILE A 85 -7.94 -11.18 1.98
CA ILE A 85 -6.81 -10.26 1.80
C ILE A 85 -5.53 -10.90 2.33
N ARG A 86 -5.61 -11.58 3.49
CA ARG A 86 -4.47 -12.33 4.02
C ARG A 86 -3.95 -13.31 2.99
N ASP A 87 -4.83 -14.12 2.42
CA ASP A 87 -4.44 -15.14 1.45
C ASP A 87 -3.82 -14.52 0.20
N LEU A 88 -4.40 -13.44 -0.30
CA LEU A 88 -3.85 -12.72 -1.45
C LEU A 88 -2.48 -12.11 -1.16
N SER A 89 -2.23 -11.71 0.08
CA SER A 89 -0.94 -11.14 0.47
C SER A 89 0.19 -12.17 0.53
N PHE A 90 -0.14 -13.45 0.56
CA PHE A 90 0.87 -14.53 0.51
C PHE A 90 1.33 -14.85 -0.90
N GLU A 91 0.68 -14.33 -1.93
CA GLU A 91 1.09 -14.58 -3.30
C GLU A 91 2.50 -14.04 -3.55
N PRO A 92 3.38 -14.82 -4.21
CA PRO A 92 4.77 -14.38 -4.44
C PRO A 92 4.86 -13.12 -5.29
N TYR A 93 3.87 -12.87 -6.14
CA TYR A 93 3.82 -11.69 -6.98
C TYR A 93 2.63 -10.82 -6.60
N GLN A 94 2.74 -10.12 -5.47
CA GLN A 94 1.65 -9.29 -4.95
C GLN A 94 1.13 -8.27 -5.96
N PHE A 95 2.00 -7.82 -6.84
CA PHE A 95 1.61 -6.88 -7.88
C PHE A 95 0.46 -7.43 -8.73
N GLN A 96 0.47 -8.75 -8.99
CA GLN A 96 -0.61 -9.40 -9.74
C GLN A 96 -1.89 -9.51 -8.92
N SER A 97 -1.79 -9.43 -7.61
CA SER A 97 -2.94 -9.49 -6.71
C SER A 97 -3.66 -8.15 -6.55
N ARG A 98 -3.10 -7.06 -7.08
CA ARG A 98 -3.70 -5.73 -6.94
C ARG A 98 -5.18 -5.68 -7.34
N PRO A 99 -5.57 -6.18 -8.54
CA PRO A 99 -6.98 -6.12 -8.93
C PRO A 99 -7.88 -6.96 -8.01
N ALA A 100 -7.40 -8.10 -7.56
CA ALA A 100 -8.15 -8.98 -6.67
C ALA A 100 -8.38 -8.35 -5.30
N ILE A 101 -7.34 -7.71 -4.75
CA ILE A 101 -7.44 -7.03 -3.47
C ILE A 101 -8.39 -5.83 -3.58
N GLU A 102 -8.26 -5.05 -4.65
CA GLU A 102 -9.16 -3.92 -4.88
C GLU A 102 -10.62 -4.37 -4.98
N ALA A 103 -10.88 -5.44 -5.72
CA ALA A 103 -12.21 -6.00 -5.85
C ALA A 103 -12.75 -6.49 -4.49
N GLU A 104 -11.87 -7.03 -3.64
CA GLU A 104 -12.28 -7.52 -2.33
C GLU A 104 -12.68 -6.39 -1.39
N VAL A 105 -11.91 -5.31 -1.37
CA VAL A 105 -12.18 -4.20 -0.45
C VAL A 105 -13.21 -3.22 -0.96
N CYS A 106 -13.45 -3.18 -2.26
CA CYS A 106 -14.39 -2.27 -2.90
C CYS A 106 -15.73 -2.93 -3.25
N ARG A 107 -16.10 -3.96 -2.53
CA ARG A 107 -17.39 -4.65 -2.73
C ARG A 107 -18.57 -3.75 -2.48
#